data_f0f2624d6b6ae75191e91a382e185ade
#
_entry.id   f0f2624d6b6ae75191e91a382e185ade
#
_cell.length_a   1.000
_cell.length_b   1.000
_cell.length_c   1.000
_cell.angle_alpha   90.00
_cell.angle_beta   90.00
_cell.angle_gamma   90.00
#
_symmetry.space_group_name_H-M   'P 1'
#
loop_
_entity.id
_entity.type
_entity.pdbx_description
1 polymer ?
#
loop_
_entity_poly.entity_id
_entity_poly.type
_entity_poly.pdbx_seq_one_letter_code
_entity_poly.pdbx_strand_id
1 'polypeptide(L)'
;MELYYIIAVTDSDRGEAMNALFREAGLPMILSAPGRGTAKNEHLAVYGLDETLKTVTTSVASAQEAAQLVKAAKRKLFLDIPGNGILLTVPLKSVAGGRTLAYLTNDLKTGGTPHMEFNHELIVVILNEGYADLVMDAARAAGAGGGTVLHAKGTGSKRGEKFFGVSLADEKDMVYIIAYADEKAAIMRAINENAGPGTKAGAICFSLPVSSVAGLRERDEG
;
A
#
# COMPACT_ATOMS: atom_id res chain seq x y z
N MET A 1 -5.94 -6.68 -22.54
CA MET A 1 -5.31 -7.29 -21.35
C MET A 1 -5.30 -6.24 -20.28
N GLU A 2 -5.77 -6.60 -19.10
CA GLU A 2 -5.87 -5.70 -17.96
C GLU A 2 -4.56 -5.76 -17.18
N LEU A 3 -4.07 -4.61 -16.76
CA LEU A 3 -2.90 -4.48 -15.92
C LEU A 3 -3.29 -4.09 -14.50
N TYR A 4 -2.56 -4.63 -13.55
CA TYR A 4 -2.75 -4.39 -12.13
C TYR A 4 -1.43 -3.95 -11.50
N TYR A 5 -1.51 -2.98 -10.62
CA TYR A 5 -0.44 -2.66 -9.68
C TYR A 5 -0.56 -3.58 -8.49
N ILE A 6 0.48 -4.37 -8.27
CA ILE A 6 0.52 -5.34 -7.16
C ILE A 6 1.26 -4.69 -6.00
N ILE A 7 0.69 -4.81 -4.81
CA ILE A 7 1.32 -4.37 -3.56
C ILE A 7 1.29 -5.54 -2.59
N ALA A 8 2.45 -5.97 -2.11
CA ALA A 8 2.57 -6.95 -1.04
C ALA A 8 3.26 -6.33 0.17
N VAL A 9 2.70 -6.53 1.35
CA VAL A 9 3.26 -6.12 2.63
C VAL A 9 3.48 -7.36 3.48
N THR A 10 4.73 -7.61 3.87
CA THR A 10 5.12 -8.75 4.71
C THR A 10 5.98 -8.28 5.88
N ASP A 11 6.20 -9.12 6.86
CA ASP A 11 7.27 -8.89 7.83
C ASP A 11 8.62 -8.86 7.11
N SER A 12 9.58 -8.10 7.64
CA SER A 12 10.85 -7.85 6.97
C SER A 12 11.65 -9.13 6.69
N ASP A 13 11.57 -10.14 7.56
CA ASP A 13 12.18 -11.45 7.41
C ASP A 13 11.58 -12.28 6.27
N ARG A 14 10.34 -12.00 5.87
CA ARG A 14 9.62 -12.64 4.77
C ARG A 14 9.70 -11.91 3.43
N GLY A 15 10.29 -10.71 3.44
CA GLY A 15 10.38 -9.85 2.25
C GLY A 15 11.06 -10.54 1.07
N GLU A 16 12.19 -11.23 1.32
CA GLU A 16 12.91 -11.94 0.26
C GLU A 16 12.13 -13.13 -0.30
N ALA A 17 11.37 -13.84 0.53
CA ALA A 17 10.50 -14.92 0.05
C ALA A 17 9.37 -14.38 -0.85
N MET A 18 8.82 -13.22 -0.54
CA MET A 18 7.85 -12.54 -1.40
C MET A 18 8.51 -12.07 -2.71
N ASN A 19 9.69 -11.46 -2.66
CA ASN A 19 10.44 -11.06 -3.85
C ASN A 19 10.75 -12.26 -4.77
N ALA A 20 11.06 -13.42 -4.19
CA ALA A 20 11.27 -14.65 -4.94
C ALA A 20 10.01 -15.08 -5.70
N LEU A 21 8.82 -15.00 -5.08
CA LEU A 21 7.56 -15.28 -5.76
C LEU A 21 7.30 -14.35 -6.94
N PHE A 22 7.60 -13.06 -6.80
CA PHE A 22 7.46 -12.08 -7.88
C PHE A 22 8.40 -12.41 -9.05
N ARG A 23 9.65 -12.81 -8.76
CA ARG A 23 10.61 -13.26 -9.78
C ARG A 23 10.14 -14.55 -10.49
N GLU A 24 9.66 -15.53 -9.73
CA GLU A 24 9.11 -16.77 -10.28
C GLU A 24 7.89 -16.53 -11.17
N ALA A 25 7.08 -15.52 -10.87
CA ALA A 25 5.96 -15.10 -11.69
C ALA A 25 6.38 -14.36 -12.96
N GLY A 26 7.69 -14.11 -13.16
CA GLY A 26 8.23 -13.43 -14.35
C GLY A 26 7.90 -11.94 -14.43
N LEU A 27 7.59 -11.29 -13.30
CA LEU A 27 7.18 -9.89 -13.31
C LEU A 27 8.34 -8.99 -13.74
N PRO A 28 8.11 -8.01 -14.65
CA PRO A 28 9.17 -7.26 -15.30
C PRO A 28 9.87 -6.24 -14.40
N MET A 29 9.19 -5.79 -13.35
CA MET A 29 9.70 -4.76 -12.44
C MET A 29 9.32 -5.14 -11.00
N ILE A 30 10.30 -5.28 -10.13
CA ILE A 30 10.07 -5.57 -8.70
C ILE A 30 10.75 -4.47 -7.89
N LEU A 31 9.96 -3.74 -7.11
CA LEU A 31 10.46 -2.72 -6.21
C LEU A 31 10.17 -3.14 -4.78
N SER A 32 11.16 -3.02 -3.91
CA SER A 32 11.01 -3.28 -2.48
C SER A 32 11.43 -2.06 -1.68
N ALA A 33 10.63 -1.71 -0.68
CA ALA A 33 10.90 -0.63 0.24
C ALA A 33 10.69 -1.10 1.68
N PRO A 34 11.49 -0.62 2.64
CA PRO A 34 11.21 -0.83 4.05
C PRO A 34 9.95 -0.05 4.45
N GLY A 35 9.20 -0.60 5.37
CA GLY A 35 8.04 0.02 5.96
C GLY A 35 7.87 -0.34 7.42
N ARG A 36 6.90 0.27 8.08
CA ARG A 36 6.56 0.05 9.49
C ARG A 36 5.08 -0.29 9.59
N GLY A 37 4.77 -1.40 10.24
CA GLY A 37 3.39 -1.77 10.56
C GLY A 37 2.89 -0.94 11.76
N THR A 38 1.64 -0.53 11.71
CA THR A 38 1.01 0.31 12.76
C THR A 38 0.00 -0.47 13.60
N ALA A 39 -0.15 -1.78 13.41
CA ALA A 39 -1.03 -2.60 14.22
C ALA A 39 -0.53 -2.60 15.67
N LYS A 40 -1.33 -2.06 16.60
CA LYS A 40 -1.02 -2.07 18.02
C LYS A 40 -1.18 -3.49 18.56
N ASN A 41 -0.10 -4.04 19.08
CA ASN A 41 -0.15 -5.26 19.87
C ASN A 41 -0.07 -4.82 21.34
N GLU A 42 -1.21 -4.80 22.04
CA GLU A 42 -1.31 -4.28 23.42
C GLU A 42 -0.30 -4.93 24.37
N HIS A 43 0.07 -6.20 24.13
CA HIS A 43 1.06 -6.91 24.91
C HIS A 43 2.52 -6.49 24.61
N LEU A 44 2.82 -6.02 23.42
CA LEU A 44 4.16 -5.59 23.00
C LEU A 44 4.38 -4.09 23.26
N ALA A 45 3.31 -3.29 23.25
CA ALA A 45 3.35 -1.84 23.55
C ALA A 45 3.95 -1.54 24.93
N VAL A 46 3.69 -2.40 25.93
CA VAL A 46 4.24 -2.29 27.28
C VAL A 46 5.78 -2.36 27.29
N TYR A 47 6.39 -3.00 26.28
CA TYR A 47 7.84 -3.16 26.16
C TYR A 47 8.47 -2.24 25.10
N GLY A 48 7.69 -1.32 24.50
CA GLY A 48 8.16 -0.46 23.41
C GLY A 48 8.49 -1.22 22.12
N LEU A 49 7.92 -2.42 21.92
CA LEU A 49 8.16 -3.31 20.78
C LEU A 49 6.97 -3.34 19.79
N ASP A 50 6.13 -2.31 19.81
CA ASP A 50 4.90 -2.22 19.03
C ASP A 50 5.12 -1.92 17.54
N GLU A 51 6.34 -1.57 17.14
CA GLU A 51 6.66 -1.32 15.74
C GLU A 51 7.19 -2.57 15.06
N THR A 52 6.40 -3.13 14.15
CA THR A 52 6.86 -4.25 13.33
C THR A 52 7.48 -3.74 12.03
N LEU A 53 8.75 -4.09 11.79
CA LEU A 53 9.40 -3.82 10.51
C LEU A 53 8.72 -4.61 9.39
N LYS A 54 8.37 -3.91 8.32
CA LYS A 54 7.72 -4.48 7.14
C LYS A 54 8.57 -4.28 5.90
N THR A 55 8.38 -5.15 4.92
CA THR A 55 8.81 -4.97 3.54
C THR A 55 7.58 -4.77 2.67
N VAL A 56 7.57 -3.70 1.89
CA VAL A 56 6.56 -3.45 0.87
C VAL A 56 7.17 -3.76 -0.49
N THR A 57 6.65 -4.79 -1.15
CA THR A 57 7.07 -5.19 -2.50
C THR A 57 5.99 -4.82 -3.50
N THR A 58 6.38 -4.17 -4.58
CA THR A 58 5.44 -3.73 -5.61
C THR A 58 5.89 -4.14 -7.01
N SER A 59 4.93 -4.34 -7.90
CA SER A 59 5.15 -4.65 -9.31
C SER A 59 3.92 -4.28 -10.14
N VAL A 60 4.03 -4.47 -11.46
CA VAL A 60 2.89 -4.45 -12.38
C VAL A 60 2.77 -5.83 -13.01
N ALA A 61 1.54 -6.32 -13.11
CA ALA A 61 1.23 -7.65 -13.63
C ALA A 61 -0.03 -7.61 -14.53
N SER A 62 -0.13 -8.55 -15.44
CA SER A 62 -1.38 -8.84 -16.12
C SER A 62 -2.38 -9.51 -15.17
N ALA A 63 -3.67 -9.56 -15.54
CA ALA A 63 -4.69 -10.25 -14.75
C ALA A 63 -4.33 -11.72 -14.48
N GLN A 64 -3.75 -12.41 -15.45
CA GLN A 64 -3.34 -13.80 -15.33
C GLN A 64 -2.17 -13.96 -14.35
N GLU A 65 -1.12 -13.14 -14.48
CA GLU A 65 0.05 -13.15 -13.58
C GLU A 65 -0.36 -12.77 -12.15
N ALA A 66 -1.22 -11.76 -11.99
CA ALA A 66 -1.75 -11.36 -10.69
C ALA A 66 -2.51 -12.51 -10.01
N ALA A 67 -3.40 -13.18 -10.72
CA ALA A 67 -4.15 -14.32 -10.18
C ALA A 67 -3.22 -15.50 -9.80
N GLN A 68 -2.22 -15.79 -10.64
CA GLN A 68 -1.21 -16.82 -10.34
C GLN A 68 -0.37 -16.47 -9.12
N LEU A 69 0.05 -15.21 -8.99
CA LEU A 69 0.83 -14.71 -7.86
C LEU A 69 0.04 -14.81 -6.55
N VAL A 70 -1.23 -14.37 -6.55
CA VAL A 70 -2.11 -14.49 -5.37
C VAL A 70 -2.24 -15.95 -4.93
N LYS A 71 -2.46 -16.87 -5.88
CA LYS A 71 -2.55 -18.31 -5.61
C LYS A 71 -1.23 -18.87 -5.06
N ALA A 72 -0.10 -18.46 -5.63
CA ALA A 72 1.23 -18.87 -5.18
C ALA A 72 1.54 -18.35 -3.77
N ALA A 73 1.22 -17.09 -3.48
CA ALA A 73 1.42 -16.46 -2.18
C ALA A 73 0.59 -17.15 -1.08
N LYS A 74 -0.69 -17.45 -1.33
CA LYS A 74 -1.52 -18.23 -0.41
C LYS A 74 -0.91 -19.61 -0.13
N ARG A 75 -0.46 -20.32 -1.16
CA ARG A 75 0.05 -21.69 -1.03
C ARG A 75 1.45 -21.76 -0.43
N LYS A 76 2.39 -20.88 -0.84
CA LYS A 76 3.80 -20.96 -0.45
C LYS A 76 4.13 -20.14 0.79
N LEU A 77 3.44 -19.01 0.99
CA LEU A 77 3.66 -18.10 2.11
C LEU A 77 2.51 -18.08 3.11
N PHE A 78 1.49 -18.92 2.89
CA PHE A 78 0.31 -19.03 3.76
C PHE A 78 -0.35 -17.66 4.02
N LEU A 79 -0.50 -16.86 2.94
CA LEU A 79 -1.06 -15.52 3.03
C LEU A 79 -2.58 -15.50 3.34
N ASP A 80 -3.24 -16.63 3.30
CA ASP A 80 -4.60 -16.86 3.79
C ASP A 80 -4.70 -16.86 5.32
N ILE A 81 -3.57 -17.00 6.02
CA ILE A 81 -3.51 -16.90 7.48
C ILE A 81 -3.23 -15.44 7.87
N PRO A 82 -4.14 -14.77 8.61
CA PRO A 82 -3.92 -13.41 9.10
C PRO A 82 -2.62 -13.29 9.89
N GLY A 83 -1.85 -12.23 9.61
CA GLY A 83 -0.54 -11.98 10.21
C GLY A 83 0.65 -12.41 9.33
N ASN A 84 0.45 -13.23 8.31
CA ASN A 84 1.52 -13.66 7.40
C ASN A 84 1.85 -12.67 6.29
N GLY A 85 1.15 -11.55 6.23
CA GLY A 85 1.30 -10.50 5.25
C GLY A 85 0.01 -10.24 4.48
N ILE A 86 0.05 -9.26 3.59
CA ILE A 86 -1.09 -8.84 2.77
C ILE A 86 -0.60 -8.70 1.33
N LEU A 87 -1.39 -9.15 0.37
CA LEU A 87 -1.17 -8.91 -1.06
C LEU A 87 -2.46 -8.38 -1.67
N LEU A 88 -2.37 -7.26 -2.37
CA LEU A 88 -3.49 -6.64 -3.04
C LEU A 88 -3.18 -6.35 -4.50
N THR A 89 -4.22 -6.34 -5.32
CA THR A 89 -4.17 -6.00 -6.74
C THR A 89 -5.06 -4.77 -6.99
N VAL A 90 -4.45 -3.74 -7.55
CA VAL A 90 -5.10 -2.46 -7.87
C VAL A 90 -5.16 -2.32 -9.39
N PRO A 91 -6.34 -2.21 -10.03
CA PRO A 91 -6.43 -2.09 -11.47
C PRO A 91 -5.80 -0.79 -11.97
N LEU A 92 -4.97 -0.86 -13.00
CA LEU A 92 -4.39 0.31 -13.65
C LEU A 92 -5.36 0.88 -14.68
N LYS A 93 -5.65 2.17 -14.57
CA LYS A 93 -6.51 2.87 -15.51
C LYS A 93 -5.79 3.22 -16.81
N SER A 94 -4.49 3.54 -16.74
CA SER A 94 -3.70 3.95 -17.91
C SER A 94 -2.21 3.75 -17.68
N VAL A 95 -1.48 3.51 -18.76
CA VAL A 95 -0.02 3.44 -18.79
C VAL A 95 0.49 4.42 -19.84
N ALA A 96 1.46 5.26 -19.49
CA ALA A 96 2.03 6.23 -20.42
C ALA A 96 3.11 5.57 -21.30
N GLY A 97 2.97 5.74 -22.60
CA GLY A 97 3.95 5.33 -23.62
C GLY A 97 3.84 3.87 -24.07
N GLY A 98 3.80 3.67 -25.40
CA GLY A 98 3.66 2.35 -26.00
C GLY A 98 4.81 1.39 -25.69
N ARG A 99 6.05 1.89 -25.57
CA ARG A 99 7.21 1.08 -25.19
C ARG A 99 7.13 0.59 -23.74
N THR A 100 6.64 1.45 -22.83
CA THR A 100 6.40 1.08 -21.44
C THR A 100 5.32 0.02 -21.34
N LEU A 101 4.24 0.19 -22.10
CA LEU A 101 3.16 -0.78 -22.15
C LEU A 101 3.66 -2.14 -22.69
N ALA A 102 4.41 -2.16 -23.78
CA ALA A 102 5.01 -3.37 -24.34
C ALA A 102 5.91 -4.09 -23.32
N TYR A 103 6.76 -3.34 -22.63
CA TYR A 103 7.61 -3.87 -21.55
C TYR A 103 6.81 -4.51 -20.42
N LEU A 104 5.74 -3.83 -19.95
CA LEU A 104 4.91 -4.30 -18.83
C LEU A 104 3.99 -5.47 -19.21
N THR A 105 3.76 -5.67 -20.51
CA THR A 105 2.85 -6.71 -21.02
C THR A 105 3.55 -7.83 -21.76
N ASN A 106 4.89 -7.83 -21.81
CA ASN A 106 5.68 -8.76 -22.63
C ASN A 106 5.14 -8.83 -24.09
N ASP A 107 4.83 -7.66 -24.69
CA ASP A 107 4.28 -7.50 -26.03
C ASP A 107 2.88 -8.11 -26.26
N LEU A 108 2.17 -8.50 -25.19
CA LEU A 108 0.79 -8.98 -25.31
C LEU A 108 -0.18 -7.83 -25.60
N LYS A 109 -1.13 -8.05 -26.52
CA LYS A 109 -2.14 -7.03 -26.85
C LYS A 109 -3.09 -6.79 -25.68
N THR A 110 -3.24 -5.50 -25.30
CA THR A 110 -4.11 -5.05 -24.21
C THR A 110 -5.48 -4.62 -24.73
N GLY A 111 -6.54 -4.92 -24.00
CA GLY A 111 -7.89 -4.45 -24.30
C GLY A 111 -8.82 -4.62 -23.10
N GLY A 112 -9.62 -3.57 -22.86
CA GLY A 112 -10.73 -3.58 -21.91
C GLY A 112 -10.42 -3.04 -20.50
N THR A 113 -11.36 -2.23 -19.99
CA THR A 113 -11.39 -1.84 -18.56
C THR A 113 -12.33 -2.80 -17.86
N PRO A 114 -11.93 -3.44 -16.73
CA PRO A 114 -12.82 -4.32 -16.01
C PRO A 114 -14.00 -3.57 -15.40
N HIS A 115 -15.18 -4.14 -15.51
CA HIS A 115 -16.33 -3.74 -14.70
C HIS A 115 -16.33 -4.65 -13.47
N MET A 116 -15.76 -4.17 -12.36
CA MET A 116 -15.65 -4.93 -11.12
C MET A 116 -16.35 -4.18 -9.99
N GLU A 117 -17.08 -4.91 -9.16
CA GLU A 117 -17.47 -4.43 -7.83
C GLU A 117 -16.27 -4.58 -6.89
N PHE A 118 -15.94 -3.51 -6.21
CA PHE A 118 -14.79 -3.46 -5.31
C PHE A 118 -15.28 -3.41 -3.87
N ASN A 119 -15.04 -4.49 -3.12
CA ASN A 119 -15.42 -4.56 -1.70
C ASN A 119 -14.39 -3.89 -0.78
N HIS A 120 -13.17 -3.66 -1.28
CA HIS A 120 -12.07 -3.05 -0.54
C HIS A 120 -11.49 -1.87 -1.29
N GLU A 121 -10.95 -0.94 -0.52
CA GLU A 121 -10.25 0.25 -0.99
C GLU A 121 -8.88 0.35 -0.32
N LEU A 122 -7.89 0.77 -1.07
CA LEU A 122 -6.60 1.20 -0.53
C LEU A 122 -6.63 2.71 -0.34
N ILE A 123 -6.66 3.16 0.89
CA ILE A 123 -6.49 4.58 1.23
C ILE A 123 -5.00 4.86 1.32
N VAL A 124 -4.53 5.81 0.52
CA VAL A 124 -3.16 6.30 0.52
C VAL A 124 -3.16 7.68 1.16
N VAL A 125 -2.36 7.86 2.20
CA VAL A 125 -2.20 9.14 2.89
C VAL A 125 -0.75 9.60 2.75
N ILE A 126 -0.54 10.81 2.25
CA ILE A 126 0.78 11.46 2.17
C ILE A 126 0.79 12.62 3.16
N LEU A 127 1.79 12.67 4.04
CA LEU A 127 1.83 13.62 5.15
C LEU A 127 3.28 14.02 5.47
N ASN A 128 3.45 15.04 6.30
CA ASN A 128 4.76 15.40 6.84
C ASN A 128 5.28 14.30 7.75
N GLU A 129 6.59 14.04 7.69
CA GLU A 129 7.25 13.03 8.54
C GLU A 129 6.96 13.26 10.03
N GLY A 130 6.77 12.15 10.77
CA GLY A 130 6.55 12.15 12.22
C GLY A 130 5.10 12.32 12.66
N TYR A 131 4.14 12.45 11.73
CA TYR A 131 2.71 12.58 12.07
C TYR A 131 1.88 11.33 11.71
N ALA A 132 2.54 10.21 11.40
CA ALA A 132 1.85 8.97 11.00
C ALA A 132 0.93 8.45 12.11
N ASP A 133 1.33 8.56 13.38
CA ASP A 133 0.52 8.12 14.52
C ASP A 133 -0.77 8.94 14.66
N LEU A 134 -0.71 10.27 14.45
CA LEU A 134 -1.90 11.13 14.44
C LEU A 134 -2.91 10.70 13.37
N VAL A 135 -2.42 10.40 12.16
CA VAL A 135 -3.23 9.88 11.05
C VAL A 135 -3.84 8.55 11.42
N MET A 136 -3.05 7.63 11.98
CA MET A 136 -3.51 6.30 12.32
C MET A 136 -4.50 6.27 13.49
N ASP A 137 -4.33 7.14 14.48
CA ASP A 137 -5.29 7.26 15.58
C ASP A 137 -6.65 7.78 15.08
N ALA A 138 -6.65 8.78 14.18
CA ALA A 138 -7.87 9.25 13.54
C ALA A 138 -8.52 8.16 12.68
N ALA A 139 -7.72 7.42 11.92
CA ALA A 139 -8.21 6.34 11.06
C ALA A 139 -8.81 5.18 11.88
N ARG A 140 -8.16 4.76 12.99
CA ARG A 140 -8.66 3.70 13.88
C ARG A 140 -9.95 4.10 14.57
N ALA A 141 -10.06 5.35 15.02
CA ALA A 141 -11.30 5.87 15.61
C ALA A 141 -12.50 5.78 14.64
N ALA A 142 -12.22 5.76 13.32
CA ALA A 142 -13.21 5.62 12.26
C ALA A 142 -13.33 4.19 11.70
N GLY A 143 -12.70 3.18 12.33
CA GLY A 143 -12.85 1.77 11.98
C GLY A 143 -11.67 1.15 11.21
N ALA A 144 -10.59 1.87 10.92
CA ALA A 144 -9.44 1.27 10.26
C ALA A 144 -8.74 0.23 11.15
N GLY A 145 -8.52 -0.99 10.62
CA GLY A 145 -7.88 -2.08 11.35
C GLY A 145 -6.37 -1.89 11.55
N GLY A 146 -5.72 -1.10 10.69
CA GLY A 146 -4.27 -0.85 10.75
C GLY A 146 -3.77 -0.25 9.44
N GLY A 147 -2.46 0.01 9.37
CA GLY A 147 -1.82 0.54 8.18
C GLY A 147 -0.33 0.21 8.13
N THR A 148 0.29 0.58 7.04
CA THR A 148 1.73 0.47 6.83
C THR A 148 2.28 1.83 6.47
N VAL A 149 3.28 2.29 7.22
CA VAL A 149 3.98 3.56 6.99
C VAL A 149 5.24 3.30 6.17
N LEU A 150 5.42 4.09 5.11
CA LEU A 150 6.65 4.14 4.32
C LEU A 150 7.24 5.55 4.44
N HIS A 151 8.55 5.62 4.65
CA HIS A 151 9.26 6.89 4.56
C HIS A 151 9.56 7.23 3.10
N ALA A 152 9.34 8.49 2.72
CA ALA A 152 9.48 8.96 1.36
C ALA A 152 10.07 10.38 1.32
N LYS A 153 10.58 10.76 0.15
CA LYS A 153 11.02 12.15 -0.10
C LYS A 153 10.10 12.83 -1.07
N GLY A 154 9.57 13.97 -0.66
CA GLY A 154 8.81 14.85 -1.53
C GLY A 154 9.74 15.59 -2.49
N THR A 155 9.52 15.44 -3.81
CA THR A 155 10.35 16.10 -4.85
C THR A 155 9.64 17.27 -5.52
N GLY A 156 8.37 17.54 -5.17
CA GLY A 156 7.49 18.46 -5.88
C GLY A 156 7.35 19.85 -5.28
N SER A 157 7.97 20.16 -4.16
CA SER A 157 7.84 21.49 -3.55
C SER A 157 8.73 22.51 -4.26
N LYS A 158 8.10 23.55 -4.85
CA LYS A 158 8.82 24.74 -5.36
C LYS A 158 9.47 25.57 -4.24
N ARG A 159 9.26 25.22 -2.99
CA ARG A 159 9.76 25.86 -1.76
C ARG A 159 10.89 25.08 -1.08
N GLY A 160 11.63 24.24 -1.81
CA GLY A 160 12.84 23.65 -1.26
C GLY A 160 13.78 24.76 -0.83
N GLU A 161 13.85 25.07 0.48
CA GLU A 161 14.85 25.98 1.02
C GLU A 161 16.23 25.40 0.67
N LYS A 162 16.96 26.13 -0.18
CA LYS A 162 18.36 25.81 -0.49
C LYS A 162 19.20 26.17 0.72
N PHE A 163 19.54 25.19 1.54
CA PHE A 163 20.52 25.37 2.59
C PHE A 163 21.92 25.11 2.00
N PHE A 164 22.77 26.14 1.93
CA PHE A 164 24.10 26.08 1.29
C PHE A 164 24.12 25.52 -0.14
N GLY A 165 23.09 25.78 -0.94
CA GLY A 165 23.01 25.30 -2.33
C GLY A 165 22.51 23.87 -2.48
N VAL A 166 22.21 23.16 -1.39
CA VAL A 166 21.59 21.82 -1.38
C VAL A 166 20.09 21.98 -1.26
N SER A 167 19.32 21.40 -2.17
CA SER A 167 17.87 21.30 -2.06
C SER A 167 17.56 20.23 -1.01
N LEU A 168 17.03 20.65 0.13
CA LEU A 168 16.46 19.73 1.11
C LEU A 168 15.08 19.31 0.57
N ALA A 169 14.97 18.06 0.12
CA ALA A 169 13.65 17.48 -0.15
C ALA A 169 12.91 17.33 1.17
N ASP A 170 11.64 17.74 1.22
CA ASP A 170 10.81 17.54 2.40
C ASP A 170 10.66 16.04 2.68
N GLU A 171 11.04 15.61 3.87
CA GLU A 171 10.75 14.24 4.33
C GLU A 171 9.24 14.08 4.50
N LYS A 172 8.73 12.97 4.01
CA LYS A 172 7.30 12.65 4.02
C LYS A 172 7.10 11.23 4.52
N ASP A 173 5.97 11.00 5.15
CA ASP A 173 5.45 9.68 5.37
C ASP A 173 4.33 9.39 4.35
N MET A 174 4.22 8.14 3.95
CA MET A 174 3.12 7.62 3.16
C MET A 174 2.49 6.46 3.92
N VAL A 175 1.19 6.54 4.21
CA VAL A 175 0.46 5.51 4.94
C VAL A 175 -0.49 4.79 4.00
N TYR A 176 -0.40 3.47 3.97
CA TYR A 176 -1.33 2.57 3.29
C TYR A 176 -2.30 1.99 4.29
N ILE A 177 -3.60 2.20 4.07
CA ILE A 177 -4.68 1.66 4.90
C ILE A 177 -5.62 0.90 3.98
N ILE A 178 -5.88 -0.39 4.27
CA ILE A 178 -6.88 -1.16 3.57
C ILE A 178 -8.17 -1.07 4.39
N ALA A 179 -9.25 -0.69 3.73
CA ALA A 179 -10.57 -0.53 4.33
C ALA A 179 -11.64 -1.22 3.49
N TYR A 180 -12.76 -1.56 4.10
CA TYR A 180 -13.95 -1.90 3.35
C TYR A 180 -14.48 -0.67 2.62
N ALA A 181 -15.12 -0.87 1.46
CA ALA A 181 -15.60 0.22 0.61
C ALA A 181 -16.63 1.12 1.32
N ASP A 182 -17.45 0.54 2.21
CA ASP A 182 -18.44 1.24 3.03
C ASP A 182 -17.81 2.07 4.16
N GLU A 183 -16.65 1.70 4.68
CA GLU A 183 -15.93 2.42 5.75
C GLU A 183 -15.04 3.55 5.24
N LYS A 184 -14.59 3.47 3.98
CA LYS A 184 -13.64 4.41 3.37
C LYS A 184 -13.98 5.87 3.64
N ALA A 185 -15.24 6.25 3.41
CA ALA A 185 -15.65 7.66 3.52
C ALA A 185 -15.52 8.20 4.96
N ALA A 186 -15.83 7.39 5.96
CA ALA A 186 -15.69 7.75 7.38
C ALA A 186 -14.21 7.89 7.76
N ILE A 187 -13.38 6.94 7.35
CA ILE A 187 -11.93 6.94 7.62
C ILE A 187 -11.26 8.17 6.98
N MET A 188 -11.51 8.43 5.69
CA MET A 188 -10.93 9.58 4.99
C MET A 188 -11.36 10.91 5.58
N ARG A 189 -12.61 11.03 6.03
CA ARG A 189 -13.13 12.23 6.72
C ARG A 189 -12.41 12.45 8.03
N ALA A 190 -12.28 11.42 8.87
CA ALA A 190 -11.58 11.51 10.14
C ALA A 190 -10.13 11.92 9.99
N ILE A 191 -9.42 11.36 8.99
CA ILE A 191 -8.05 11.77 8.67
C ILE A 191 -7.99 13.23 8.27
N ASN A 192 -8.87 13.69 7.37
CA ASN A 192 -8.88 15.06 6.88
C ASN A 192 -9.19 16.09 7.98
N GLU A 193 -10.10 15.77 8.89
CA GLU A 193 -10.49 16.63 10.01
C GLU A 193 -9.37 16.77 11.05
N ASN A 194 -8.66 15.67 11.37
CA ASN A 194 -7.66 15.65 12.44
C ASN A 194 -6.22 15.91 11.97
N ALA A 195 -5.89 15.56 10.74
CA ALA A 195 -4.53 15.61 10.20
C ALA A 195 -4.43 16.29 8.82
N GLY A 196 -5.50 16.85 8.29
CA GLY A 196 -5.60 17.40 6.93
C GLY A 196 -4.68 18.58 6.65
N PRO A 197 -4.79 19.22 5.44
CA PRO A 197 -3.84 20.24 4.95
C PRO A 197 -3.72 21.46 5.86
N GLY A 198 -4.70 21.77 6.69
CA GLY A 198 -4.66 22.88 7.66
C GLY A 198 -3.92 22.60 8.96
N THR A 199 -3.43 21.39 9.16
CA THR A 199 -2.73 20.94 10.37
C THR A 199 -1.21 20.85 10.14
N LYS A 200 -0.44 20.61 11.20
CA LYS A 200 1.01 20.34 11.10
C LYS A 200 1.32 19.08 10.31
N ALA A 201 0.45 18.08 10.32
CA ALA A 201 0.58 16.85 9.54
C ALA A 201 0.45 17.13 8.04
N GLY A 202 -0.40 18.08 7.63
CA GLY A 202 -0.61 18.45 6.24
C GLY A 202 -1.03 17.28 5.35
N ALA A 203 -1.80 16.33 5.91
CA ALA A 203 -2.12 15.09 5.25
C ALA A 203 -3.04 15.28 4.05
N ILE A 204 -2.72 14.62 2.95
CA ILE A 204 -3.55 14.49 1.75
C ILE A 204 -3.87 13.01 1.62
N CYS A 205 -5.16 12.66 1.50
CA CYS A 205 -5.58 11.28 1.32
C CYS A 205 -6.42 11.10 0.05
N PHE A 206 -6.25 9.94 -0.58
CA PHE A 206 -7.05 9.48 -1.72
C PHE A 206 -7.20 7.96 -1.64
N SER A 207 -8.17 7.41 -2.37
CA SER A 207 -8.39 5.96 -2.39
C SER A 207 -8.25 5.39 -3.78
N LEU A 208 -7.86 4.10 -3.82
CA LEU A 208 -7.75 3.28 -5.01
C LEU A 208 -8.58 2.02 -4.81
N PRO A 209 -9.38 1.60 -5.81
CA PRO A 209 -10.16 0.39 -5.71
C PRO A 209 -9.25 -0.84 -5.67
N VAL A 210 -9.56 -1.82 -4.82
CA VAL A 210 -8.81 -3.07 -4.70
C VAL A 210 -9.65 -4.20 -5.29
N SER A 211 -9.15 -4.82 -6.36
CA SER A 211 -9.85 -5.91 -7.05
C SER A 211 -9.72 -7.26 -6.35
N SER A 212 -8.64 -7.48 -5.61
CA SER A 212 -8.51 -8.62 -4.71
C SER A 212 -7.55 -8.33 -3.57
N VAL A 213 -7.79 -8.94 -2.43
CA VAL A 213 -6.94 -8.89 -1.25
C VAL A 213 -6.75 -10.30 -0.70
N ALA A 214 -5.56 -10.60 -0.20
CA ALA A 214 -5.27 -11.82 0.53
C ALA A 214 -4.55 -11.46 1.84
N GLY A 215 -4.86 -12.19 2.92
CA GLY A 215 -4.23 -11.97 4.22
C GLY A 215 -4.90 -10.90 5.10
N LEU A 216 -5.97 -10.27 4.63
CA LEU A 216 -6.76 -9.38 5.47
C LEU A 216 -7.64 -10.24 6.40
N ARG A 217 -7.75 -9.83 7.69
CA ARG A 217 -8.70 -10.44 8.61
C ARG A 217 -10.11 -10.08 8.14
N GLU A 218 -10.95 -11.07 7.90
CA GLU A 218 -12.35 -10.84 7.61
C GLU A 218 -13.07 -10.26 8.83
N ARG A 219 -14.13 -9.46 8.59
CA ARG A 219 -15.04 -9.04 9.65
C ARG A 219 -15.70 -10.29 10.22
N ASP A 220 -15.80 -10.37 11.54
CA ASP A 220 -16.76 -11.27 12.17
C ASP A 220 -18.15 -10.73 11.80
N GLU A 221 -18.83 -11.41 10.89
CA GLU A 221 -20.25 -11.17 10.63
C GLU A 221 -21.02 -11.63 11.89
N GLY A 222 -21.30 -10.67 12.79
CA GLY A 222 -22.08 -10.87 14.01
C GLY A 222 -23.57 -11.09 13.73
#